data_215185e9428d22108a66d7d362f9d42d
#
_entry.id   215185e9428d22108a66d7d362f9d42d
#
_cell.length_a   1.000
_cell.length_b   1.000
_cell.length_c   1.000
_cell.angle_alpha   90.00
_cell.angle_beta   90.00
_cell.angle_gamma   90.00
#
_symmetry.space_group_name_H-M   'P 1'
#
loop_
_entity.id
_entity.type
_entity.pdbx_description
1 polymer ?
#
loop_
_entity_poly.entity_id
_entity_poly.type
_entity_poly.pdbx_seq_one_letter_code
_entity_poly.pdbx_strand_id
1 'polypeptide(L)'
;MKKTLVIILSILLFIAAVFGIWKYACHRASVSDTLPRNTIINGVDCSGISKDEAVRKLTDKWNSRDFKIVDSGSTLVVLPMSYTVYNIDSKLDSAVRDAGFFKGVAHVFGSSYDIEFPMRVKKTTKEFKRTLKNFVNTQNIGKPETKDAYVDLSNTDFNVVPEVYGENIDRKVLKKSILKHMAAGNMQLDFKASDFYKQPDIKADSEEISHILDYCNTYLTKKITYTFGSQTETLTPEQINKMIYLDDDGNITTDKEAVQEYVAELAYRYNTCSSTRVFKSTARGKVNVYGGNYGYLINQKSEVKQLTKDLKSGKDVTREPVYAQKGAGRNGNDDISDTYVEVDLTKQHMWYYKNGRLIVDAPFVSGCIKEKTGTIVGTYSLQYKERNATLRGGSEEDGTDYESKVSFWMPFFNGYGLHDATWRDEFGGTIYKTNGSHGCINLPYKKAEKLFNNISAGCTIVVFY
;
A
#
# COMPACT_ATOMS: atom_id res chain seq x y z
N MET A 1 2.82 31.81 94.65
CA MET A 1 3.56 31.78 93.38
C MET A 1 4.58 30.63 93.25
N LYS A 2 5.50 30.37 94.16
CA LYS A 2 6.51 29.30 94.03
C LYS A 2 5.94 27.86 93.93
N LYS A 3 4.87 27.53 94.75
CA LYS A 3 4.25 26.18 94.67
C LYS A 3 3.52 25.92 93.36
N THR A 4 2.85 26.95 92.79
CA THR A 4 2.12 26.83 91.48
C THR A 4 3.09 26.67 90.31
N LEU A 5 4.24 27.35 90.33
CA LEU A 5 5.29 27.24 89.33
C LEU A 5 5.93 25.82 89.31
N VAL A 6 6.17 25.24 90.52
CA VAL A 6 6.71 23.88 90.69
C VAL A 6 5.74 22.83 90.13
N ILE A 7 4.43 22.99 90.35
CA ILE A 7 3.42 22.09 89.87
C ILE A 7 3.33 22.17 88.34
N ILE A 8 3.35 23.38 87.74
CA ILE A 8 3.33 23.57 86.23
C ILE A 8 4.59 22.96 85.64
N LEU A 9 5.77 23.16 86.21
CA LEU A 9 7.05 22.61 85.74
C LEU A 9 7.03 21.05 85.81
N SER A 10 6.49 20.47 86.89
CA SER A 10 6.36 19.04 87.07
C SER A 10 5.39 18.43 86.02
N ILE A 11 4.29 19.11 85.72
CA ILE A 11 3.35 18.71 84.65
C ILE A 11 4.01 18.78 83.27
N LEU A 12 4.76 19.86 83.03
CA LEU A 12 5.49 19.99 81.75
C LEU A 12 6.58 18.93 81.60
N LEU A 13 7.31 18.60 82.64
CA LEU A 13 8.31 17.52 82.67
C LEU A 13 7.65 16.15 82.47
N PHE A 14 6.49 15.91 83.05
CA PHE A 14 5.74 14.69 82.87
C PHE A 14 5.23 14.56 81.46
N ILE A 15 4.65 15.63 80.86
CA ILE A 15 4.25 15.67 79.47
C ILE A 15 5.45 15.44 78.54
N ALA A 16 6.60 16.07 78.77
CA ALA A 16 7.80 15.87 77.98
C ALA A 16 8.32 14.42 78.08
N ALA A 17 8.28 13.81 79.28
CA ALA A 17 8.65 12.41 79.45
C ALA A 17 7.71 11.46 78.74
N VAL A 18 6.39 11.68 78.83
CA VAL A 18 5.40 10.88 78.13
C VAL A 18 5.57 11.03 76.61
N PHE A 19 5.79 12.26 76.13
CA PHE A 19 6.05 12.52 74.70
C PHE A 19 7.38 11.87 74.23
N GLY A 20 8.43 11.90 75.07
CA GLY A 20 9.71 11.24 74.80
C GLY A 20 9.57 9.71 74.72
N ILE A 21 8.85 9.09 75.67
CA ILE A 21 8.56 7.66 75.65
C ILE A 21 7.71 7.29 74.40
N TRP A 22 6.72 8.10 74.12
CA TRP A 22 5.90 7.90 72.91
C TRP A 22 6.71 8.01 71.61
N LYS A 23 7.54 9.05 71.46
CA LYS A 23 8.43 9.25 70.33
C LYS A 23 9.41 8.10 70.14
N TYR A 24 10.00 7.62 71.35
CA TYR A 24 10.89 6.45 71.34
C TYR A 24 10.15 5.17 70.90
N ALA A 25 8.96 4.93 71.42
CA ALA A 25 8.12 3.79 71.02
C ALA A 25 7.72 3.83 69.49
N CYS A 26 7.37 5.00 69.05
CA CYS A 26 7.07 5.21 67.60
C CYS A 26 8.33 4.98 66.72
N HIS A 27 9.47 5.49 67.15
CA HIS A 27 10.72 5.28 66.41
C HIS A 27 11.12 3.80 66.44
N ARG A 28 11.06 3.12 67.58
CA ARG A 28 11.35 1.68 67.66
C ARG A 28 10.39 0.83 66.81
N ALA A 29 9.14 1.20 66.79
CA ALA A 29 8.15 0.53 65.95
C ALA A 29 8.38 0.79 64.44
N SER A 30 8.93 1.94 64.05
CA SER A 30 9.23 2.27 62.65
C SER A 30 10.52 1.61 62.15
N VAL A 31 11.47 1.28 63.01
CA VAL A 31 12.78 0.65 62.71
C VAL A 31 12.74 -0.87 62.88
N SER A 32 11.70 -1.39 63.56
CA SER A 32 11.55 -2.84 63.78
C SER A 32 11.24 -3.58 62.49
N ASP A 33 11.95 -4.67 62.19
CA ASP A 33 11.67 -5.59 61.11
C ASP A 33 10.36 -6.38 61.31
N THR A 34 9.77 -6.29 62.52
CA THR A 34 8.50 -6.95 62.86
C THR A 34 7.36 -5.96 63.04
N LEU A 35 6.15 -6.39 62.70
CA LEU A 35 4.93 -5.63 62.93
C LEU A 35 4.59 -5.53 64.43
N PRO A 36 3.93 -4.46 64.89
CA PRO A 36 3.48 -4.33 66.27
C PRO A 36 2.61 -5.48 66.76
N ARG A 37 2.54 -5.67 68.09
CA ARG A 37 1.58 -6.61 68.68
C ARG A 37 0.14 -6.13 68.38
N ASN A 38 -0.78 -7.06 68.27
CA ASN A 38 -2.20 -6.81 67.96
C ASN A 38 -2.42 -6.16 66.55
N THR A 39 -1.52 -6.37 65.59
CA THR A 39 -1.69 -5.89 64.22
C THR A 39 -2.50 -6.88 63.42
N ILE A 40 -3.65 -6.44 62.95
CA ILE A 40 -4.52 -7.18 62.02
C ILE A 40 -4.49 -6.48 60.65
N ILE A 41 -4.24 -7.20 59.59
CA ILE A 41 -4.15 -6.65 58.23
C ILE A 41 -5.14 -7.42 57.36
N ASN A 42 -6.13 -6.71 56.76
CA ASN A 42 -7.19 -7.32 55.96
C ASN A 42 -7.79 -8.57 56.68
N GLY A 43 -7.98 -8.48 57.99
CA GLY A 43 -8.49 -9.55 58.83
C GLY A 43 -7.54 -10.75 59.01
N VAL A 44 -6.25 -10.56 58.85
CA VAL A 44 -5.19 -11.55 59.15
C VAL A 44 -4.36 -11.05 60.34
N ASP A 45 -4.20 -11.88 61.36
CA ASP A 45 -3.30 -11.57 62.48
C ASP A 45 -1.84 -11.63 62.02
N CYS A 46 -1.20 -10.46 62.01
CA CYS A 46 0.17 -10.21 61.64
C CYS A 46 0.99 -9.72 62.86
N SER A 47 0.53 -9.97 64.06
CA SER A 47 1.15 -9.50 65.31
C SER A 47 2.54 -10.06 65.51
N GLY A 48 3.55 -9.20 65.65
CA GLY A 48 4.92 -9.55 66.03
C GLY A 48 5.72 -10.34 64.99
N ILE A 49 5.17 -10.55 63.77
CA ILE A 49 5.87 -11.21 62.67
C ILE A 49 6.59 -10.21 61.78
N SER A 50 7.56 -10.67 60.99
CA SER A 50 8.22 -9.85 59.99
C SER A 50 7.31 -9.40 58.86
N LYS A 51 7.68 -8.32 58.19
CA LYS A 51 6.91 -7.85 57.00
C LYS A 51 6.81 -8.94 55.93
N ASP A 52 7.91 -9.66 55.68
CA ASP A 52 7.96 -10.73 54.68
C ASP A 52 7.01 -11.88 55.03
N GLU A 53 6.93 -12.21 56.35
CA GLU A 53 6.04 -13.24 56.84
C GLU A 53 4.57 -12.79 56.76
N ALA A 54 4.29 -11.51 57.07
CA ALA A 54 2.97 -10.92 56.87
C ALA A 54 2.53 -10.95 55.39
N VAL A 55 3.45 -10.60 54.49
CA VAL A 55 3.21 -10.71 53.03
C VAL A 55 2.87 -12.16 52.63
N ARG A 56 3.61 -13.14 53.13
CA ARG A 56 3.31 -14.56 52.90
C ARG A 56 1.92 -14.95 53.42
N LYS A 57 1.60 -14.66 54.68
CA LYS A 57 0.29 -14.97 55.26
C LYS A 57 -0.87 -14.31 54.51
N LEU A 58 -0.71 -13.05 54.11
CA LEU A 58 -1.71 -12.32 53.33
C LEU A 58 -1.85 -12.94 51.92
N THR A 59 -0.73 -13.32 51.30
CA THR A 59 -0.71 -13.98 49.99
C THR A 59 -1.40 -15.36 50.07
N ASP A 60 -1.09 -16.15 51.09
CA ASP A 60 -1.70 -17.48 51.28
C ASP A 60 -3.20 -17.40 51.52
N LYS A 61 -3.65 -16.46 52.36
CA LYS A 61 -5.07 -16.20 52.60
C LYS A 61 -5.78 -15.73 51.32
N TRP A 62 -5.12 -14.91 50.49
CA TRP A 62 -5.67 -14.48 49.23
C TRP A 62 -5.75 -15.64 48.22
N ASN A 63 -4.66 -16.40 48.10
CA ASN A 63 -4.57 -17.52 47.17
C ASN A 63 -5.48 -18.69 47.52
N SER A 64 -5.89 -18.82 48.79
CA SER A 64 -6.86 -19.85 49.23
C SER A 64 -8.32 -19.53 48.82
N ARG A 65 -8.57 -18.38 48.24
CA ARG A 65 -9.90 -17.98 47.75
C ARG A 65 -10.09 -18.31 46.30
N ASP A 66 -11.35 -18.42 45.91
CA ASP A 66 -11.79 -18.57 44.53
C ASP A 66 -12.67 -17.40 44.11
N PHE A 67 -12.39 -16.86 42.95
CA PHE A 67 -13.34 -15.96 42.31
C PHE A 67 -14.28 -16.79 41.42
N LYS A 68 -15.59 -16.56 41.53
CA LYS A 68 -16.61 -17.30 40.80
C LYS A 68 -17.37 -16.39 39.84
N ILE A 69 -17.54 -16.86 38.61
CA ILE A 69 -18.55 -16.32 37.72
C ILE A 69 -19.77 -17.19 37.84
N VAL A 70 -20.90 -16.61 38.15
CA VAL A 70 -22.13 -17.33 38.40
C VAL A 70 -23.25 -16.76 37.51
N ASP A 71 -24.21 -17.59 37.15
CA ASP A 71 -25.44 -17.21 36.49
C ASP A 71 -26.61 -17.87 37.23
N SER A 72 -27.57 -17.02 37.68
CA SER A 72 -28.76 -17.49 38.41
C SER A 72 -28.42 -18.46 39.55
N GLY A 73 -27.35 -18.20 40.27
CA GLY A 73 -26.87 -19.00 41.39
C GLY A 73 -26.01 -20.20 41.03
N SER A 74 -25.91 -20.56 39.73
CA SER A 74 -25.05 -21.65 39.25
C SER A 74 -23.67 -21.16 38.91
N THR A 75 -22.63 -21.87 39.38
CA THR A 75 -21.23 -21.50 39.04
C THR A 75 -20.90 -21.93 37.61
N LEU A 76 -20.55 -20.95 36.77
CA LEU A 76 -20.12 -21.17 35.37
C LEU A 76 -18.61 -21.45 35.25
N VAL A 77 -17.82 -20.71 36.02
CA VAL A 77 -16.36 -20.90 36.04
C VAL A 77 -15.77 -20.44 37.37
N VAL A 78 -14.74 -21.13 37.80
CA VAL A 78 -13.94 -20.80 38.98
C VAL A 78 -12.57 -20.31 38.51
N LEU A 79 -12.13 -19.17 39.06
CA LEU A 79 -10.84 -18.56 38.84
C LEU A 79 -10.09 -18.51 40.18
N PRO A 80 -9.22 -19.48 40.51
CA PRO A 80 -8.44 -19.45 41.74
C PRO A 80 -7.67 -18.14 41.84
N MET A 81 -7.67 -17.52 43.00
CA MET A 81 -6.97 -16.25 43.22
C MET A 81 -5.45 -16.43 43.11
N SER A 82 -4.91 -17.65 43.24
CA SER A 82 -3.52 -18.01 42.88
C SER A 82 -3.16 -17.74 41.41
N TYR A 83 -4.14 -17.56 40.55
CA TYR A 83 -3.94 -17.14 39.15
C TYR A 83 -3.66 -15.64 39.00
N THR A 84 -3.65 -14.89 40.09
CA THR A 84 -3.38 -13.44 40.12
C THR A 84 -2.16 -13.12 40.94
N VAL A 85 -1.47 -12.06 40.56
CA VAL A 85 -0.33 -11.50 41.30
C VAL A 85 -0.69 -10.08 41.72
N TYR A 86 -0.51 -9.74 42.97
CA TYR A 86 -0.79 -8.40 43.49
C TYR A 86 0.44 -7.86 44.23
N ASN A 87 0.47 -6.56 44.44
CA ASN A 87 1.58 -5.87 45.09
C ASN A 87 1.21 -5.61 46.54
N ILE A 88 1.46 -6.57 47.42
CA ILE A 88 1.24 -6.44 48.87
C ILE A 88 2.31 -5.54 49.51
N ASP A 89 3.58 -5.73 49.12
CA ASP A 89 4.70 -5.06 49.76
C ASP A 89 4.57 -3.53 49.79
N SER A 90 4.37 -2.91 48.64
CA SER A 90 4.22 -1.46 48.54
C SER A 90 2.95 -0.93 49.20
N LYS A 91 1.89 -1.74 49.25
CA LYS A 91 0.65 -1.39 49.92
C LYS A 91 0.77 -1.52 51.44
N LEU A 92 1.43 -2.56 51.91
CA LEU A 92 1.75 -2.77 53.32
C LEU A 92 2.63 -1.63 53.84
N ASP A 93 3.69 -1.27 53.13
CA ASP A 93 4.59 -0.17 53.52
C ASP A 93 3.87 1.18 53.57
N SER A 94 2.97 1.46 52.62
CA SER A 94 2.14 2.67 52.66
C SER A 94 1.20 2.66 53.89
N ALA A 95 0.42 1.59 54.03
CA ALA A 95 -0.54 1.48 55.14
C ALA A 95 0.11 1.54 56.49
N VAL A 96 1.30 0.92 56.64
CA VAL A 96 2.06 0.96 57.88
C VAL A 96 2.65 2.35 58.14
N ARG A 97 3.02 3.12 57.13
CA ARG A 97 3.46 4.53 57.29
C ARG A 97 2.30 5.45 57.66
N ASP A 98 1.18 5.33 56.92
CA ASP A 98 0.03 6.21 57.12
C ASP A 98 -0.61 6.07 58.50
N ALA A 99 -0.44 4.92 59.12
CA ALA A 99 -0.91 4.61 60.46
C ALA A 99 0.07 4.98 61.59
N GLY A 100 1.13 5.73 61.29
CA GLY A 100 2.29 5.96 62.19
C GLY A 100 1.94 6.40 63.64
N PHE A 101 0.99 7.31 63.86
CA PHE A 101 0.56 7.75 65.18
C PHE A 101 -0.17 6.63 65.93
N PHE A 102 -1.14 6.00 65.32
CA PHE A 102 -1.92 4.91 65.93
C PHE A 102 -1.07 3.68 66.20
N LYS A 103 -0.05 3.42 65.38
CA LYS A 103 0.93 2.35 65.57
C LYS A 103 1.69 2.49 66.92
N GLY A 104 2.12 3.72 67.26
CA GLY A 104 2.74 4.00 68.51
C GLY A 104 1.82 3.79 69.74
N VAL A 105 0.56 4.24 69.59
CA VAL A 105 -0.45 4.08 70.65
C VAL A 105 -0.80 2.60 70.86
N ALA A 106 -1.07 1.86 69.74
CA ALA A 106 -1.36 0.43 69.83
C ALA A 106 -0.21 -0.38 70.45
N HIS A 107 1.02 -0.02 70.11
CA HIS A 107 2.20 -0.68 70.71
C HIS A 107 2.34 -0.46 72.21
N VAL A 108 2.02 0.74 72.71
CA VAL A 108 2.16 1.10 74.13
C VAL A 108 0.97 0.62 74.95
N PHE A 109 -0.24 0.69 74.45
CA PHE A 109 -1.47 0.41 75.19
C PHE A 109 -2.11 -0.95 74.91
N GLY A 110 -1.52 -1.77 74.01
CA GLY A 110 -2.00 -3.11 73.66
C GLY A 110 -3.30 -3.16 72.93
N SER A 111 -3.75 -2.02 72.33
CA SER A 111 -4.95 -1.96 71.49
C SER A 111 -4.73 -2.71 70.15
N SER A 112 -5.81 -3.21 69.55
CA SER A 112 -5.74 -3.77 68.22
C SER A 112 -5.46 -2.69 67.16
N TYR A 113 -4.66 -3.05 66.18
CA TYR A 113 -4.28 -2.15 65.10
C TYR A 113 -4.72 -2.77 63.78
N ASP A 114 -5.89 -2.35 63.35
CA ASP A 114 -6.48 -2.89 62.13
C ASP A 114 -6.11 -2.04 60.90
N ILE A 115 -5.53 -2.69 59.90
CA ILE A 115 -5.13 -2.10 58.65
C ILE A 115 -5.98 -2.75 57.53
N GLU A 116 -6.70 -1.93 56.79
CA GLU A 116 -7.39 -2.38 55.62
C GLU A 116 -6.90 -1.62 54.37
N PHE A 117 -6.61 -2.33 53.33
CA PHE A 117 -6.31 -1.75 52.02
C PHE A 117 -6.84 -2.62 50.88
N PRO A 118 -7.25 -2.00 49.77
CA PRO A 118 -7.78 -2.75 48.64
C PRO A 118 -6.70 -3.60 47.96
N MET A 119 -6.98 -4.88 47.78
CA MET A 119 -6.12 -5.83 47.07
C MET A 119 -6.27 -5.67 45.57
N ARG A 120 -5.33 -4.98 44.93
CA ARG A 120 -5.37 -4.78 43.47
C ARG A 120 -4.49 -5.78 42.75
N VAL A 121 -5.05 -6.47 41.76
CA VAL A 121 -4.31 -7.39 40.89
C VAL A 121 -3.31 -6.60 40.05
N LYS A 122 -2.04 -6.88 40.19
CA LYS A 122 -0.94 -6.30 39.38
C LYS A 122 -0.81 -7.03 38.05
N LYS A 123 -0.92 -8.36 38.09
CA LYS A 123 -0.71 -9.21 36.91
C LYS A 123 -1.57 -10.47 37.03
N THR A 124 -2.02 -10.99 35.86
CA THR A 124 -2.69 -12.31 35.77
C THR A 124 -1.72 -13.31 35.14
N THR A 125 -1.77 -14.57 35.64
CA THR A 125 -0.94 -15.67 35.14
C THR A 125 -1.37 -16.16 33.75
N LYS A 126 -0.61 -17.09 33.18
CA LYS A 126 -0.99 -17.77 31.94
C LYS A 126 -2.24 -18.63 32.13
N GLU A 127 -2.40 -19.25 33.29
CA GLU A 127 -3.53 -20.08 33.68
C GLU A 127 -4.82 -19.26 33.73
N PHE A 128 -4.81 -18.10 34.38
CA PHE A 128 -5.94 -17.16 34.37
C PHE A 128 -6.38 -16.84 32.93
N LYS A 129 -5.42 -16.47 32.09
CA LYS A 129 -5.71 -16.09 30.69
C LYS A 129 -6.28 -17.27 29.90
N ARG A 130 -5.77 -18.48 30.12
CA ARG A 130 -6.23 -19.70 29.48
C ARG A 130 -7.66 -20.06 29.91
N THR A 131 -7.91 -20.06 31.22
CA THR A 131 -9.24 -20.41 31.77
C THR A 131 -10.29 -19.42 31.29
N LEU A 132 -9.99 -18.10 31.33
CA LEU A 132 -10.91 -17.10 30.84
C LEU A 132 -11.12 -17.19 29.29
N LYS A 133 -10.06 -17.49 28.54
CA LYS A 133 -10.19 -17.72 27.09
C LYS A 133 -11.09 -18.90 26.78
N ASN A 134 -10.90 -20.02 27.47
CA ASN A 134 -11.72 -21.21 27.27
C ASN A 134 -13.18 -20.95 27.65
N PHE A 135 -13.44 -20.29 28.76
CA PHE A 135 -14.78 -19.90 29.16
C PHE A 135 -15.47 -19.05 28.08
N VAL A 136 -14.83 -17.95 27.64
CA VAL A 136 -15.38 -17.08 26.60
C VAL A 136 -15.60 -17.83 25.28
N ASN A 137 -14.63 -18.65 24.86
CA ASN A 137 -14.78 -19.45 23.64
C ASN A 137 -16.00 -20.40 23.73
N THR A 138 -16.22 -21.06 24.88
CA THR A 138 -17.37 -21.92 25.09
C THR A 138 -18.69 -21.15 25.04
N GLN A 139 -18.73 -19.95 25.63
CA GLN A 139 -19.93 -19.12 25.61
C GLN A 139 -20.26 -18.56 24.22
N ASN A 140 -19.23 -18.41 23.37
CA ASN A 140 -19.37 -17.86 22.01
C ASN A 140 -19.68 -18.93 20.95
N ILE A 141 -19.71 -20.22 21.29
CA ILE A 141 -20.02 -21.29 20.33
C ILE A 141 -21.42 -21.08 19.73
N GLY A 142 -21.48 -20.96 18.39
CA GLY A 142 -22.72 -20.78 17.65
C GLY A 142 -23.40 -19.41 17.82
N LYS A 143 -22.73 -18.47 18.47
CA LYS A 143 -23.23 -17.10 18.61
C LYS A 143 -22.85 -16.26 17.39
N PRO A 144 -23.76 -15.36 16.91
CA PRO A 144 -23.42 -14.46 15.82
C PRO A 144 -22.32 -13.50 16.24
N GLU A 145 -21.37 -13.24 15.29
CA GLU A 145 -20.26 -12.33 15.52
C GLU A 145 -20.65 -10.88 15.30
N THR A 146 -20.11 -10.00 16.13
CA THR A 146 -20.17 -8.55 15.91
C THR A 146 -19.28 -8.17 14.72
N LYS A 147 -19.81 -7.39 13.80
CA LYS A 147 -19.09 -6.87 12.63
C LYS A 147 -19.17 -5.36 12.62
N ASP A 148 -18.09 -4.73 12.18
CA ASP A 148 -18.03 -3.30 11.96
C ASP A 148 -18.77 -2.89 10.69
N ALA A 149 -19.25 -1.67 10.64
CA ALA A 149 -19.74 -1.06 9.42
C ALA A 149 -18.58 -0.86 8.45
N TYR A 150 -18.85 -0.93 7.15
CA TYR A 150 -17.88 -0.66 6.11
C TYR A 150 -18.53 -0.10 4.85
N VAL A 151 -17.75 0.51 3.97
CA VAL A 151 -18.20 0.95 2.66
C VAL A 151 -17.92 -0.16 1.64
N ASP A 152 -18.95 -0.59 0.92
CA ASP A 152 -18.81 -1.57 -0.16
C ASP A 152 -18.23 -0.90 -1.40
N LEU A 153 -17.00 -1.30 -1.75
CA LEU A 153 -16.25 -0.81 -2.93
C LEU A 153 -16.46 -1.68 -4.17
N SER A 154 -17.33 -2.70 -4.13
CA SER A 154 -17.54 -3.62 -5.25
C SER A 154 -18.32 -3.00 -6.42
N ASN A 155 -18.95 -1.86 -6.21
CA ASN A 155 -19.69 -1.09 -7.21
C ASN A 155 -19.43 0.42 -7.05
N THR A 156 -19.96 1.22 -7.96
CA THR A 156 -19.75 2.68 -7.97
C THR A 156 -20.70 3.45 -7.06
N ASP A 157 -21.65 2.77 -6.40
CA ASP A 157 -22.63 3.40 -5.52
C ASP A 157 -22.08 3.58 -4.11
N PHE A 158 -20.98 2.91 -3.77
CA PHE A 158 -20.29 2.98 -2.47
C PHE A 158 -21.24 2.91 -1.27
N ASN A 159 -22.11 1.89 -1.27
CA ASN A 159 -23.10 1.72 -0.22
C ASN A 159 -22.46 1.42 1.13
N VAL A 160 -22.96 2.07 2.17
CA VAL A 160 -22.58 1.72 3.55
C VAL A 160 -23.28 0.43 3.95
N VAL A 161 -22.50 -0.58 4.31
CA VAL A 161 -23.00 -1.80 4.95
C VAL A 161 -22.95 -1.54 6.45
N PRO A 162 -24.11 -1.50 7.15
CA PRO A 162 -24.15 -1.17 8.56
C PRO A 162 -23.52 -2.27 9.41
N GLU A 163 -23.10 -1.88 10.60
CA GLU A 163 -22.58 -2.78 11.61
C GLU A 163 -23.60 -3.83 12.04
N VAL A 164 -23.10 -4.97 12.50
CA VAL A 164 -23.90 -6.06 13.06
C VAL A 164 -23.57 -6.22 14.54
N TYR A 165 -24.55 -6.05 15.40
CA TYR A 165 -24.43 -6.35 16.82
C TYR A 165 -24.62 -7.85 17.04
N GLY A 166 -23.51 -8.51 17.33
CA GLY A 166 -23.49 -9.94 17.62
C GLY A 166 -23.80 -10.27 19.09
N GLU A 167 -23.78 -11.56 19.41
CA GLU A 167 -23.94 -12.09 20.77
C GLU A 167 -22.63 -12.69 21.31
N ASN A 168 -21.51 -12.35 20.72
CA ASN A 168 -20.21 -12.82 21.16
C ASN A 168 -19.63 -11.95 22.29
N ILE A 169 -19.11 -12.61 23.32
CA ILE A 169 -18.56 -11.96 24.50
C ILE A 169 -17.16 -11.40 24.21
N ASP A 170 -16.92 -10.15 24.61
CA ASP A 170 -15.60 -9.54 24.61
C ASP A 170 -14.82 -9.96 25.87
N ARG A 171 -13.75 -10.73 25.64
CA ARG A 171 -12.86 -11.19 26.70
C ARG A 171 -12.17 -10.06 27.47
N LYS A 172 -11.89 -8.91 26.83
CA LYS A 172 -11.23 -7.76 27.46
C LYS A 172 -12.18 -7.08 28.43
N VAL A 173 -13.43 -6.88 28.01
CA VAL A 173 -14.49 -6.27 28.82
C VAL A 173 -14.79 -7.15 30.04
N LEU A 174 -15.02 -8.45 29.83
CA LEU A 174 -15.24 -9.40 30.91
C LEU A 174 -14.05 -9.45 31.90
N LYS A 175 -12.82 -9.52 31.40
CA LYS A 175 -11.61 -9.48 32.24
C LYS A 175 -11.56 -8.21 33.10
N LYS A 176 -11.85 -7.04 32.52
CA LYS A 176 -11.84 -5.76 33.23
C LYS A 176 -12.88 -5.76 34.37
N SER A 177 -14.07 -6.31 34.12
CA SER A 177 -15.11 -6.44 35.13
C SER A 177 -14.70 -7.38 36.26
N ILE A 178 -14.13 -8.56 35.94
CA ILE A 178 -13.61 -9.52 36.95
C ILE A 178 -12.58 -8.82 37.85
N LEU A 179 -11.60 -8.14 37.27
CA LEU A 179 -10.54 -7.48 38.04
C LEU A 179 -11.08 -6.33 38.89
N LYS A 180 -12.13 -5.65 38.45
CA LYS A 180 -12.82 -4.61 39.22
C LYS A 180 -13.53 -5.20 40.45
N HIS A 181 -14.23 -6.32 40.29
CA HIS A 181 -14.88 -7.03 41.39
C HIS A 181 -13.87 -7.56 42.40
N MET A 182 -12.79 -8.20 41.96
CA MET A 182 -11.71 -8.64 42.80
C MET A 182 -11.10 -7.49 43.62
N ALA A 183 -10.88 -6.33 42.99
CA ALA A 183 -10.31 -5.16 43.69
C ALA A 183 -11.26 -4.55 44.73
N ALA A 184 -12.58 -4.73 44.56
CA ALA A 184 -13.59 -4.33 45.54
C ALA A 184 -13.82 -5.36 46.66
N GLY A 185 -13.06 -6.46 46.65
CA GLY A 185 -13.24 -7.54 47.63
C GLY A 185 -14.40 -8.50 47.31
N ASN A 186 -15.11 -8.28 46.21
CA ASN A 186 -16.19 -9.15 45.77
C ASN A 186 -15.60 -10.36 45.05
N MET A 187 -15.83 -11.55 45.60
CA MET A 187 -15.28 -12.80 45.04
C MET A 187 -16.25 -13.50 44.09
N GLN A 188 -17.27 -12.78 43.62
CA GLN A 188 -18.27 -13.29 42.71
C GLN A 188 -18.69 -12.22 41.71
N LEU A 189 -18.95 -12.63 40.51
CA LEU A 189 -19.54 -11.84 39.42
C LEU A 189 -20.80 -12.54 38.95
N ASP A 190 -21.93 -11.85 39.04
CA ASP A 190 -23.17 -12.25 38.42
C ASP A 190 -23.09 -12.04 36.93
N PHE A 191 -23.15 -13.12 36.14
CA PHE A 191 -22.85 -13.10 34.73
C PHE A 191 -24.14 -12.89 33.91
N LYS A 192 -24.18 -11.76 33.23
CA LYS A 192 -25.15 -11.53 32.16
C LYS A 192 -24.36 -11.40 30.86
N ALA A 193 -24.52 -12.34 29.94
CA ALA A 193 -23.76 -12.36 28.71
C ALA A 193 -23.85 -11.04 27.94
N SER A 194 -25.07 -10.43 27.92
CA SER A 194 -25.31 -9.15 27.25
C SER A 194 -24.43 -7.99 27.73
N ASP A 195 -24.05 -8.00 29.00
CA ASP A 195 -23.18 -6.93 29.57
C ASP A 195 -21.74 -6.96 29.03
N PHE A 196 -21.38 -8.08 28.43
CA PHE A 196 -20.03 -8.35 27.92
C PHE A 196 -20.01 -8.59 26.41
N TYR A 197 -21.08 -8.36 25.68
CA TYR A 197 -21.09 -8.48 24.22
C TYR A 197 -20.10 -7.51 23.59
N LYS A 198 -19.38 -8.03 22.60
CA LYS A 198 -18.51 -7.20 21.78
C LYS A 198 -19.34 -6.12 21.11
N GLN A 199 -18.92 -4.89 21.21
CA GLN A 199 -19.50 -3.78 20.46
C GLN A 199 -18.74 -3.60 19.15
N PRO A 200 -19.39 -3.16 18.08
CA PRO A 200 -18.68 -2.76 16.87
C PRO A 200 -17.78 -1.56 17.17
N ASP A 201 -16.57 -1.59 16.62
CA ASP A 201 -15.60 -0.51 16.76
C ASP A 201 -15.95 0.64 15.79
N ILE A 202 -16.51 0.30 14.61
CA ILE A 202 -16.94 1.25 13.57
C ILE A 202 -18.43 1.10 13.34
N LYS A 203 -19.16 2.22 13.38
CA LYS A 203 -20.61 2.29 13.13
C LYS A 203 -20.88 3.02 11.81
N ALA A 204 -22.05 2.74 11.21
CA ALA A 204 -22.44 3.34 9.93
C ALA A 204 -22.53 4.88 9.96
N ASP A 205 -22.80 5.47 11.12
CA ASP A 205 -22.86 6.92 11.35
C ASP A 205 -21.54 7.51 11.87
N SER A 206 -20.47 6.74 11.92
CA SER A 206 -19.16 7.21 12.41
C SER A 206 -18.50 8.19 11.44
N GLU A 207 -17.66 9.06 11.99
CA GLU A 207 -16.86 10.01 11.24
C GLU A 207 -15.91 9.28 10.26
N GLU A 208 -15.42 8.11 10.64
CA GLU A 208 -14.58 7.25 9.82
C GLU A 208 -15.27 6.79 8.53
N ILE A 209 -16.53 6.33 8.61
CA ILE A 209 -17.34 5.97 7.43
C ILE A 209 -17.60 7.19 6.55
N SER A 210 -17.91 8.34 7.15
CA SER A 210 -18.10 9.61 6.42
C SER A 210 -16.85 9.97 5.61
N HIS A 211 -15.66 9.88 6.19
CA HIS A 211 -14.40 10.16 5.51
C HIS A 211 -14.13 9.20 4.35
N ILE A 212 -14.43 7.89 4.55
CA ILE A 212 -14.29 6.90 3.47
C ILE A 212 -15.26 7.22 2.31
N LEU A 213 -16.50 7.59 2.60
CA LEU A 213 -17.47 7.99 1.58
C LEU A 213 -17.03 9.24 0.82
N ASP A 214 -16.52 10.24 1.52
CA ASP A 214 -15.99 11.46 0.89
C ASP A 214 -14.81 11.15 -0.03
N TYR A 215 -13.91 10.27 0.40
CA TYR A 215 -12.82 9.76 -0.42
C TYR A 215 -13.35 9.05 -1.68
N CYS A 216 -14.28 8.11 -1.52
CA CYS A 216 -14.88 7.38 -2.65
C CYS A 216 -15.55 8.35 -3.64
N ASN A 217 -16.39 9.26 -3.16
CA ASN A 217 -17.10 10.22 -3.99
C ASN A 217 -16.17 11.23 -4.66
N THR A 218 -15.09 11.61 -4.01
CA THR A 218 -14.15 12.60 -4.55
C THR A 218 -13.21 11.99 -5.59
N TYR A 219 -12.75 10.77 -5.40
CA TYR A 219 -11.68 10.20 -6.23
C TYR A 219 -12.10 8.98 -7.03
N LEU A 220 -12.85 8.02 -6.46
CA LEU A 220 -13.15 6.76 -7.13
C LEU A 220 -14.31 6.88 -8.15
N THR A 221 -15.16 7.90 -8.04
CA THR A 221 -16.19 8.20 -9.04
C THR A 221 -15.63 8.90 -10.27
N LYS A 222 -14.40 9.41 -10.22
CA LYS A 222 -13.81 10.20 -11.31
C LYS A 222 -13.38 9.30 -12.46
N LYS A 223 -13.51 9.84 -13.67
CA LYS A 223 -13.18 9.14 -14.90
C LYS A 223 -11.85 9.64 -15.44
N ILE A 224 -10.83 8.80 -15.39
CA ILE A 224 -9.59 9.04 -16.11
C ILE A 224 -9.64 8.17 -17.37
N THR A 225 -9.82 8.82 -18.51
CA THR A 225 -10.03 8.17 -19.82
C THR A 225 -8.85 8.47 -20.73
N TYR A 226 -8.19 7.43 -21.20
CA TYR A 226 -7.21 7.49 -22.26
C TYR A 226 -7.87 7.37 -23.61
N THR A 227 -7.38 8.14 -24.60
CA THR A 227 -7.85 8.10 -25.98
C THR A 227 -6.76 7.61 -26.93
N PHE A 228 -7.14 6.73 -27.87
CA PHE A 228 -6.28 6.13 -28.86
C PHE A 228 -6.98 6.18 -30.23
N GLY A 229 -7.18 7.41 -30.74
CA GLY A 229 -8.03 7.64 -31.89
C GLY A 229 -9.51 7.44 -31.55
N SER A 230 -10.16 6.47 -32.19
CA SER A 230 -11.57 6.12 -31.90
C SER A 230 -11.73 5.18 -30.70
N GLN A 231 -10.65 4.59 -30.20
CA GLN A 231 -10.68 3.72 -29.02
C GLN A 231 -10.39 4.52 -27.74
N THR A 232 -11.05 4.11 -26.66
CA THR A 232 -10.84 4.71 -25.34
C THR A 232 -10.66 3.62 -24.30
N GLU A 233 -9.93 3.94 -23.25
CA GLU A 233 -9.80 3.14 -22.05
C GLU A 233 -9.98 4.02 -20.83
N THR A 234 -10.95 3.68 -19.97
CA THR A 234 -11.25 4.39 -18.74
C THR A 234 -10.83 3.54 -17.55
N LEU A 235 -10.11 4.13 -16.61
CA LEU A 235 -9.74 3.47 -15.37
C LEU A 235 -11.01 3.12 -14.58
N THR A 236 -11.04 1.91 -14.02
CA THR A 236 -12.10 1.50 -13.10
C THR A 236 -11.85 2.06 -11.69
N PRO A 237 -12.90 2.20 -10.85
CA PRO A 237 -12.73 2.58 -9.45
C PRO A 237 -11.72 1.70 -8.69
N GLU A 238 -11.70 0.40 -8.96
CA GLU A 238 -10.74 -0.53 -8.37
C GLU A 238 -9.30 -0.24 -8.78
N GLN A 239 -9.07 0.09 -10.06
CA GLN A 239 -7.74 0.46 -10.55
C GLN A 239 -7.28 1.77 -9.89
N ILE A 240 -8.17 2.76 -9.79
CA ILE A 240 -7.87 4.02 -9.10
C ILE A 240 -7.54 3.74 -7.62
N ASN A 241 -8.36 2.95 -6.93
CA ASN A 241 -8.18 2.64 -5.50
C ASN A 241 -6.88 1.87 -5.21
N LYS A 242 -6.35 1.11 -6.17
CA LYS A 242 -5.01 0.49 -6.04
C LYS A 242 -3.87 1.50 -6.13
N MET A 243 -4.10 2.62 -6.82
CA MET A 243 -3.07 3.60 -7.12
C MET A 243 -3.05 4.80 -6.17
N ILE A 244 -4.11 5.01 -5.39
CA ILE A 244 -4.21 6.14 -4.43
C ILE A 244 -4.65 5.63 -3.06
N TYR A 245 -4.23 6.36 -2.02
CA TYR A 245 -4.64 6.13 -0.63
C TYR A 245 -4.55 7.44 0.16
N LEU A 246 -5.20 7.46 1.34
CA LEU A 246 -5.02 8.54 2.31
C LEU A 246 -3.80 8.23 3.19
N ASP A 247 -2.91 9.19 3.35
CA ASP A 247 -1.83 9.10 4.32
C ASP A 247 -2.34 9.34 5.77
N ASP A 248 -1.45 9.24 6.75
CA ASP A 248 -1.79 9.41 8.17
C ASP A 248 -2.35 10.82 8.50
N ASP A 249 -2.07 11.80 7.66
CA ASP A 249 -2.57 13.18 7.78
C ASP A 249 -3.88 13.40 6.99
N GLY A 250 -4.41 12.37 6.32
CA GLY A 250 -5.61 12.43 5.50
C GLY A 250 -5.41 13.04 4.10
N ASN A 251 -4.17 13.19 3.63
CA ASN A 251 -3.89 13.70 2.29
C ASN A 251 -3.86 12.57 1.27
N ILE A 252 -4.30 12.86 0.03
CA ILE A 252 -4.19 11.93 -1.08
C ILE A 252 -2.74 11.70 -1.45
N THR A 253 -2.34 10.46 -1.37
CA THR A 253 -1.03 9.97 -1.80
C THR A 253 -1.19 8.87 -2.85
N THR A 254 -0.18 8.69 -3.70
CA THR A 254 -0.20 7.70 -4.77
C THR A 254 0.78 6.58 -4.48
N ASP A 255 0.36 5.35 -4.68
CA ASP A 255 1.25 4.21 -4.76
C ASP A 255 2.00 4.27 -6.11
N LYS A 256 3.29 4.61 -6.02
CA LYS A 256 4.14 4.78 -7.20
C LYS A 256 4.32 3.50 -7.99
N GLU A 257 4.40 2.36 -7.33
CA GLU A 257 4.60 1.05 -7.95
C GLU A 257 3.34 0.64 -8.72
N ALA A 258 2.18 0.78 -8.11
CA ALA A 258 0.90 0.51 -8.76
C ALA A 258 0.66 1.42 -9.98
N VAL A 259 1.02 2.71 -9.90
CA VAL A 259 0.94 3.63 -11.04
C VAL A 259 1.91 3.22 -12.16
N GLN A 260 3.13 2.79 -11.82
CA GLN A 260 4.12 2.32 -12.80
C GLN A 260 3.65 1.04 -13.48
N GLU A 261 3.11 0.09 -12.74
CA GLU A 261 2.57 -1.17 -13.25
C GLU A 261 1.44 -0.92 -14.25
N TYR A 262 0.45 -0.09 -13.88
CA TYR A 262 -0.64 0.27 -14.78
C TYR A 262 -0.12 0.93 -16.08
N VAL A 263 0.82 1.87 -15.98
CA VAL A 263 1.40 2.55 -17.16
C VAL A 263 2.19 1.58 -18.03
N ALA A 264 2.87 0.59 -17.45
CA ALA A 264 3.57 -0.46 -18.19
C ALA A 264 2.57 -1.36 -18.95
N GLU A 265 1.47 -1.75 -18.32
CA GLU A 265 0.39 -2.49 -18.98
C GLU A 265 -0.27 -1.70 -20.10
N LEU A 266 -0.54 -0.40 -19.86
CA LEU A 266 -1.07 0.50 -20.88
C LEU A 266 -0.13 0.58 -22.10
N ALA A 267 1.18 0.73 -21.84
CA ALA A 267 2.19 0.76 -22.88
C ALA A 267 2.27 -0.59 -23.64
N TYR A 268 2.20 -1.71 -22.94
CA TYR A 268 2.17 -3.03 -23.57
C TYR A 268 0.98 -3.22 -24.53
N ARG A 269 -0.20 -2.74 -24.13
CA ARG A 269 -1.43 -2.88 -24.95
C ARG A 269 -1.48 -1.92 -26.14
N TYR A 270 -0.94 -0.70 -25.99
CA TYR A 270 -1.18 0.39 -26.94
C TYR A 270 0.06 0.92 -27.66
N ASN A 271 1.26 0.48 -27.32
CA ASN A 271 2.42 0.79 -28.14
C ASN A 271 2.34 0.03 -29.46
N THR A 272 2.58 0.74 -30.57
CA THR A 272 2.65 0.17 -31.91
C THR A 272 4.06 0.22 -32.49
N CYS A 273 4.99 0.95 -31.84
CA CYS A 273 6.39 0.98 -32.26
C CYS A 273 6.97 -0.43 -32.20
N SER A 274 7.60 -0.85 -33.29
CA SER A 274 8.19 -2.19 -33.50
C SER A 274 7.21 -3.36 -33.43
N SER A 275 5.90 -3.11 -33.40
CA SER A 275 4.89 -4.17 -33.41
C SER A 275 4.71 -4.77 -34.81
N THR A 276 4.19 -5.99 -34.85
CA THR A 276 3.71 -6.60 -36.11
C THR A 276 2.42 -5.91 -36.56
N ARG A 277 2.35 -5.54 -37.84
CA ARG A 277 1.18 -4.92 -38.44
C ARG A 277 0.55 -5.81 -39.51
N VAL A 278 -0.75 -5.89 -39.51
CA VAL A 278 -1.51 -6.45 -40.63
C VAL A 278 -1.76 -5.33 -41.62
N PHE A 279 -0.93 -5.25 -42.66
CA PHE A 279 -0.99 -4.21 -43.67
C PHE A 279 -1.81 -4.67 -44.90
N LYS A 280 -2.68 -3.79 -45.41
CA LYS A 280 -3.45 -4.04 -46.63
C LYS A 280 -2.65 -3.56 -47.85
N SER A 281 -1.87 -4.46 -48.43
CA SER A 281 -1.03 -4.17 -49.59
C SER A 281 -1.84 -3.96 -50.85
N THR A 282 -1.34 -3.10 -51.71
CA THR A 282 -1.94 -2.78 -53.04
C THR A 282 -2.03 -4.01 -53.93
N ALA A 283 -1.00 -4.85 -53.98
CA ALA A 283 -0.90 -5.95 -54.93
C ALA A 283 -1.19 -7.34 -54.34
N ARG A 284 -1.24 -7.49 -53.02
CA ARG A 284 -1.23 -8.81 -52.36
C ARG A 284 -2.28 -8.99 -51.28
N GLY A 285 -3.16 -8.00 -51.07
CA GLY A 285 -4.14 -8.04 -49.99
C GLY A 285 -3.48 -7.87 -48.62
N LYS A 286 -3.88 -8.65 -47.60
CA LYS A 286 -3.32 -8.55 -46.24
C LYS A 286 -1.97 -9.23 -46.14
N VAL A 287 -0.97 -8.52 -45.69
CA VAL A 287 0.39 -9.00 -45.38
C VAL A 287 0.78 -8.65 -43.96
N ASN A 288 1.60 -9.50 -43.32
CA ASN A 288 2.16 -9.19 -42.02
C ASN A 288 3.49 -8.49 -42.21
N VAL A 289 3.64 -7.31 -41.60
CA VAL A 289 4.87 -6.53 -41.59
C VAL A 289 5.46 -6.53 -40.21
N TYR A 290 6.67 -7.06 -40.07
CA TYR A 290 7.36 -7.24 -38.79
C TYR A 290 8.46 -6.20 -38.65
N GLY A 291 8.62 -5.65 -37.46
CA GLY A 291 9.74 -4.79 -37.10
C GLY A 291 9.63 -3.36 -37.63
N GLY A 292 10.78 -2.69 -37.67
CA GLY A 292 10.89 -1.25 -37.87
C GLY A 292 10.82 -0.45 -36.59
N ASN A 293 10.97 0.85 -36.68
CA ASN A 293 10.98 1.77 -35.54
C ASN A 293 9.85 2.81 -35.61
N TYR A 294 8.89 2.63 -36.49
CA TYR A 294 7.73 3.50 -36.64
C TYR A 294 6.64 3.13 -35.64
N GLY A 295 5.84 4.10 -35.24
CA GLY A 295 4.60 3.91 -34.49
C GLY A 295 4.55 4.73 -33.20
N TYR A 296 3.55 4.43 -32.38
CA TYR A 296 3.35 5.08 -31.10
C TYR A 296 4.17 4.38 -30.01
N LEU A 297 4.83 5.19 -29.20
CA LEU A 297 5.59 4.74 -28.03
C LEU A 297 5.27 5.65 -26.85
N ILE A 298 4.65 5.11 -25.81
CA ILE A 298 4.34 5.85 -24.58
C ILE A 298 5.63 6.13 -23.83
N ASN A 299 5.83 7.40 -23.43
CA ASN A 299 6.89 7.78 -22.50
C ASN A 299 6.46 7.41 -21.09
N GLN A 300 6.72 6.18 -20.66
CA GLN A 300 6.25 5.65 -19.37
C GLN A 300 6.65 6.54 -18.20
N LYS A 301 7.88 7.06 -18.18
CA LYS A 301 8.35 7.94 -17.09
C LYS A 301 7.55 9.25 -16.98
N SER A 302 7.23 9.85 -18.11
CA SER A 302 6.45 11.08 -18.16
C SER A 302 4.97 10.81 -17.92
N GLU A 303 4.48 9.66 -18.39
CA GLU A 303 3.09 9.24 -18.17
C GLU A 303 2.81 8.94 -16.70
N VAL A 304 3.70 8.25 -16.00
CA VAL A 304 3.60 8.03 -14.54
C VAL A 304 3.44 9.36 -13.80
N LYS A 305 4.24 10.37 -14.16
CA LYS A 305 4.13 11.71 -13.55
C LYS A 305 2.78 12.38 -13.85
N GLN A 306 2.32 12.26 -15.10
CA GLN A 306 1.06 12.87 -15.50
C GLN A 306 -0.14 12.16 -14.87
N LEU A 307 -0.17 10.82 -14.87
CA LEU A 307 -1.23 10.04 -14.24
C LEU A 307 -1.28 10.29 -12.72
N THR A 308 -0.13 10.37 -12.06
CA THR A 308 -0.05 10.76 -10.63
C THR A 308 -0.74 12.12 -10.38
N LYS A 309 -0.50 13.09 -11.26
CA LYS A 309 -1.14 14.41 -11.16
C LYS A 309 -2.65 14.34 -11.40
N ASP A 310 -3.08 13.55 -12.38
CA ASP A 310 -4.50 13.37 -12.72
C ASP A 310 -5.25 12.70 -11.57
N LEU A 311 -4.71 11.62 -11.01
CA LEU A 311 -5.26 10.92 -9.83
C LEU A 311 -5.44 11.87 -8.63
N LYS A 312 -4.42 12.67 -8.32
CA LYS A 312 -4.48 13.63 -7.20
C LYS A 312 -5.42 14.80 -7.44
N SER A 313 -5.82 15.06 -8.67
CA SER A 313 -6.68 16.20 -9.01
C SER A 313 -8.13 16.02 -8.54
N GLY A 314 -8.60 14.79 -8.35
CA GLY A 314 -10.02 14.49 -8.06
C GLY A 314 -10.98 14.97 -9.15
N LYS A 315 -10.55 15.02 -10.43
CA LYS A 315 -11.33 15.53 -11.56
C LYS A 315 -11.42 14.50 -12.68
N ASP A 316 -12.47 14.59 -13.47
CA ASP A 316 -12.55 13.85 -14.73
C ASP A 316 -11.48 14.35 -15.71
N VAL A 317 -10.77 13.40 -16.31
CA VAL A 317 -9.70 13.66 -17.27
C VAL A 317 -9.90 12.79 -18.49
N THR A 318 -9.86 13.40 -19.68
CA THR A 318 -9.85 12.66 -20.96
C THR A 318 -8.68 13.18 -21.79
N ARG A 319 -7.73 12.32 -22.14
CA ARG A 319 -6.53 12.70 -22.88
C ARG A 319 -5.84 11.52 -23.56
N GLU A 320 -4.95 11.82 -24.49
CA GLU A 320 -3.95 10.85 -24.95
C GLU A 320 -2.88 10.59 -23.88
N PRO A 321 -2.21 9.42 -23.88
CA PRO A 321 -0.99 9.22 -23.10
C PRO A 321 0.11 10.20 -23.50
N VAL A 322 1.07 10.42 -22.62
CA VAL A 322 2.30 11.14 -22.97
C VAL A 322 3.19 10.25 -23.83
N TYR A 323 3.36 10.60 -25.08
CA TYR A 323 4.14 9.82 -26.03
C TYR A 323 5.61 10.27 -26.09
N ALA A 324 6.51 9.31 -26.23
CA ALA A 324 7.90 9.53 -26.67
C ALA A 324 7.99 9.63 -28.19
N GLN A 325 7.12 8.91 -28.90
CA GLN A 325 7.01 8.92 -30.36
C GLN A 325 5.54 8.74 -30.76
N LYS A 326 5.14 9.44 -31.82
CA LYS A 326 3.80 9.30 -32.44
C LYS A 326 3.91 8.79 -33.86
N GLY A 327 2.98 7.93 -34.27
CA GLY A 327 2.74 7.58 -35.67
C GLY A 327 1.94 8.67 -36.40
N ALA A 328 1.79 8.52 -37.72
CA ALA A 328 1.09 9.48 -38.57
C ALA A 328 -0.44 9.36 -38.51
N GLY A 329 -0.96 8.22 -38.11
CA GLY A 329 -2.36 7.95 -37.86
C GLY A 329 -2.60 7.22 -36.57
N ARG A 330 -3.82 7.29 -36.01
CA ARG A 330 -4.17 6.52 -34.83
C ARG A 330 -5.63 6.08 -34.90
N ASN A 331 -5.82 4.78 -34.89
CA ASN A 331 -7.13 4.17 -34.71
C ASN A 331 -6.93 2.84 -33.96
N GLY A 332 -6.90 2.92 -32.61
CA GLY A 332 -6.46 1.79 -31.80
C GLY A 332 -5.00 1.43 -32.08
N ASN A 333 -4.78 0.24 -32.61
CA ASN A 333 -3.45 -0.25 -33.02
C ASN A 333 -3.15 -0.05 -34.50
N ASP A 334 -4.07 0.49 -35.28
CA ASP A 334 -3.80 0.95 -36.65
C ASP A 334 -3.21 2.36 -36.59
N ASP A 335 -1.95 2.47 -37.00
CA ASP A 335 -1.15 3.68 -36.89
C ASP A 335 -0.62 4.20 -38.23
N ILE A 336 -0.99 3.57 -39.34
CA ILE A 336 -0.65 4.02 -40.70
C ILE A 336 -1.77 4.91 -41.21
N SER A 337 -1.43 6.15 -41.57
CA SER A 337 -2.37 7.08 -42.19
C SER A 337 -2.59 6.77 -43.68
N ASP A 338 -3.48 7.52 -44.35
CA ASP A 338 -3.68 7.44 -45.79
C ASP A 338 -2.50 7.99 -46.63
N THR A 339 -1.42 8.40 -45.99
CA THR A 339 -0.21 8.92 -46.65
C THR A 339 0.97 8.03 -46.28
N TYR A 340 1.40 7.18 -47.17
CA TYR A 340 2.50 6.24 -46.94
C TYR A 340 3.18 5.79 -48.24
N VAL A 341 4.38 5.26 -48.13
CA VAL A 341 5.08 4.52 -49.18
C VAL A 341 4.97 3.03 -48.88
N GLU A 342 4.49 2.27 -49.83
CA GLU A 342 4.49 0.81 -49.84
C GLU A 342 5.65 0.29 -50.66
N VAL A 343 6.47 -0.61 -50.13
CA VAL A 343 7.63 -1.21 -50.79
C VAL A 343 7.49 -2.74 -50.73
N ASP A 344 7.01 -3.33 -51.80
CA ASP A 344 6.88 -4.80 -51.95
C ASP A 344 8.16 -5.37 -52.53
N LEU A 345 9.00 -5.95 -51.68
CA LEU A 345 10.30 -6.56 -52.07
C LEU A 345 10.10 -7.81 -52.93
N THR A 346 8.99 -8.52 -52.79
CA THR A 346 8.67 -9.68 -53.66
C THR A 346 8.34 -9.24 -55.08
N LYS A 347 7.57 -8.17 -55.22
CA LYS A 347 7.18 -7.62 -56.51
C LYS A 347 8.24 -6.70 -57.11
N GLN A 348 9.21 -6.25 -56.32
CA GLN A 348 10.16 -5.20 -56.68
C GLN A 348 9.44 -3.99 -57.23
N HIS A 349 8.38 -3.58 -56.51
CA HIS A 349 7.49 -2.49 -56.92
C HIS A 349 7.06 -1.67 -55.71
N MET A 350 7.01 -0.34 -55.87
CA MET A 350 6.60 0.58 -54.81
C MET A 350 5.41 1.41 -55.24
N TRP A 351 4.58 1.75 -54.28
CA TRP A 351 3.48 2.70 -54.42
C TRP A 351 3.59 3.78 -53.35
N TYR A 352 3.37 5.03 -53.76
CA TYR A 352 3.27 6.14 -52.83
C TYR A 352 1.85 6.69 -52.88
N TYR A 353 1.16 6.64 -51.76
CA TYR A 353 -0.14 7.23 -51.53
C TYR A 353 -0.01 8.53 -50.75
N LYS A 354 -0.79 9.55 -51.13
CA LYS A 354 -0.95 10.82 -50.43
C LYS A 354 -2.41 11.10 -50.24
N ASN A 355 -2.90 11.18 -49.01
CA ASN A 355 -4.31 11.35 -48.67
C ASN A 355 -5.20 10.32 -49.41
N GLY A 356 -4.81 9.07 -49.42
CA GLY A 356 -5.51 7.96 -50.07
C GLY A 356 -5.41 7.91 -51.57
N ARG A 357 -4.72 8.87 -52.25
CA ARG A 357 -4.56 8.91 -53.69
C ARG A 357 -3.18 8.42 -54.14
N LEU A 358 -3.14 7.53 -55.11
CA LEU A 358 -1.91 7.04 -55.69
C LEU A 358 -1.19 8.18 -56.46
N ILE A 359 0.02 8.53 -56.05
CA ILE A 359 0.85 9.61 -56.62
C ILE A 359 1.99 9.03 -57.44
N VAL A 360 2.69 8.01 -56.92
CA VAL A 360 3.81 7.37 -57.59
C VAL A 360 3.59 5.86 -57.56
N ASP A 361 3.87 5.26 -58.72
CA ASP A 361 3.85 3.83 -58.99
C ASP A 361 5.12 3.53 -59.77
N ALA A 362 6.02 2.70 -59.22
CA ALA A 362 7.34 2.50 -59.78
C ALA A 362 7.92 1.11 -59.53
N PRO A 363 8.48 0.45 -60.57
CA PRO A 363 9.40 -0.66 -60.31
C PRO A 363 10.69 -0.11 -59.66
N PHE A 364 11.34 -0.95 -58.85
CA PHE A 364 12.60 -0.60 -58.20
C PHE A 364 13.59 -1.78 -58.21
N VAL A 365 14.82 -1.54 -57.79
CA VAL A 365 15.80 -2.59 -57.46
C VAL A 365 16.21 -2.44 -56.01
N SER A 366 15.96 -3.47 -55.21
CA SER A 366 16.31 -3.53 -53.76
C SER A 366 17.74 -4.06 -53.57
N GLY A 367 18.14 -4.22 -52.31
CA GLY A 367 19.38 -4.81 -51.88
C GLY A 367 19.68 -6.20 -52.46
N CYS A 368 20.94 -6.50 -52.73
CA CYS A 368 21.43 -7.70 -53.40
C CYS A 368 21.37 -8.93 -52.47
N ILE A 369 20.61 -9.96 -52.88
CA ILE A 369 20.54 -11.21 -52.13
C ILE A 369 21.86 -11.97 -52.13
N LYS A 370 22.52 -12.04 -53.30
CA LYS A 370 23.81 -12.73 -53.50
C LYS A 370 24.89 -12.15 -52.59
N GLU A 371 24.91 -10.84 -52.41
CA GLU A 371 25.89 -10.10 -51.60
C GLU A 371 25.49 -9.95 -50.17
N LYS A 372 24.32 -10.51 -49.74
CA LYS A 372 23.77 -10.41 -48.38
C LYS A 372 23.52 -8.96 -47.95
N THR A 373 23.29 -8.06 -48.88
CA THR A 373 22.95 -6.65 -48.65
C THR A 373 21.50 -6.36 -48.81
N GLY A 374 20.64 -7.36 -48.50
CA GLY A 374 19.16 -7.26 -48.65
C GLY A 374 18.56 -6.04 -47.96
N THR A 375 17.54 -5.47 -48.56
CA THR A 375 16.80 -4.39 -47.90
C THR A 375 16.05 -4.88 -46.67
N ILE A 376 16.12 -4.11 -45.61
CA ILE A 376 15.45 -4.41 -44.34
C ILE A 376 13.93 -4.34 -44.47
N VAL A 377 13.22 -5.28 -43.82
CA VAL A 377 11.78 -5.26 -43.70
C VAL A 377 11.33 -4.50 -42.45
N GLY A 378 10.13 -3.95 -42.46
CA GLY A 378 9.58 -3.24 -41.32
C GLY A 378 8.81 -1.99 -41.69
N THR A 379 8.33 -1.27 -40.69
CA THR A 379 7.67 0.01 -40.86
C THR A 379 8.54 1.11 -40.30
N TYR A 380 8.82 2.13 -41.07
CA TYR A 380 9.75 3.21 -40.80
C TYR A 380 9.13 4.58 -41.06
N SER A 381 9.79 5.67 -40.67
CA SER A 381 9.48 7.03 -41.08
C SER A 381 10.57 7.58 -41.98
N LEU A 382 10.16 8.29 -43.02
CA LEU A 382 11.10 9.10 -43.80
C LEU A 382 11.79 10.11 -42.89
N GLN A 383 13.12 10.04 -42.78
CA GLN A 383 13.89 10.89 -41.85
C GLN A 383 14.00 12.34 -42.37
N TYR A 384 14.50 12.51 -43.59
CA TYR A 384 14.66 13.80 -44.26
C TYR A 384 14.72 13.60 -45.77
N LYS A 385 14.91 14.68 -46.50
CA LYS A 385 15.13 14.68 -47.97
C LYS A 385 16.33 15.53 -48.28
N GLU A 386 17.15 15.06 -49.21
CA GLU A 386 18.34 15.78 -49.65
C GLU A 386 18.51 15.69 -51.15
N ARG A 387 18.87 16.81 -51.80
CA ARG A 387 19.22 16.87 -53.25
C ARG A 387 20.72 16.76 -53.42
N ASN A 388 21.15 16.08 -54.50
CA ASN A 388 22.55 15.96 -54.91
C ASN A 388 23.41 15.38 -53.75
N ALA A 389 22.91 14.34 -53.12
CA ALA A 389 23.63 13.65 -52.05
C ALA A 389 24.72 12.71 -52.61
N THR A 390 25.75 12.51 -51.83
CA THR A 390 26.77 11.50 -52.09
C THR A 390 26.66 10.40 -51.05
N LEU A 391 26.23 9.22 -51.49
CA LEU A 391 26.04 8.05 -50.65
C LEU A 391 27.40 7.31 -50.56
N ARG A 392 27.87 7.06 -49.36
CA ARG A 392 29.10 6.31 -49.08
C ARG A 392 28.80 5.15 -48.15
N GLY A 393 29.46 4.04 -48.39
CA GLY A 393 29.33 2.84 -47.56
C GLY A 393 30.37 1.82 -47.93
N GLY A 394 30.32 0.64 -47.29
CA GLY A 394 31.37 -0.38 -47.40
C GLY A 394 32.49 -0.18 -46.39
N SER A 395 33.58 -0.90 -46.59
CA SER A 395 34.78 -0.82 -45.77
C SER A 395 36.02 -0.73 -46.68
N GLU A 396 36.92 0.22 -46.42
CA GLU A 396 38.19 0.32 -47.10
C GLU A 396 39.07 -0.92 -46.85
N GLU A 397 38.93 -1.56 -45.71
CA GLU A 397 39.74 -2.72 -45.29
C GLU A 397 39.46 -3.97 -46.14
N ASP A 398 38.21 -4.16 -46.59
CA ASP A 398 37.79 -5.32 -47.41
C ASP A 398 37.54 -4.97 -48.87
N GLY A 399 37.80 -3.72 -49.25
CA GLY A 399 37.67 -3.22 -50.64
C GLY A 399 36.22 -3.14 -51.13
N THR A 400 35.25 -3.04 -50.20
CA THR A 400 33.81 -2.93 -50.49
C THR A 400 33.31 -1.50 -50.47
N ASP A 401 34.19 -0.49 -50.27
CA ASP A 401 33.81 0.92 -50.28
C ASP A 401 33.17 1.36 -51.59
N TYR A 402 32.17 2.18 -51.49
CA TYR A 402 31.51 2.76 -52.65
C TYR A 402 31.14 4.22 -52.41
N GLU A 403 31.14 4.96 -53.53
CA GLU A 403 30.61 6.32 -53.59
C GLU A 403 29.59 6.41 -54.73
N SER A 404 28.37 6.81 -54.41
CA SER A 404 27.28 6.97 -55.41
C SER A 404 26.65 8.35 -55.30
N LYS A 405 26.68 9.14 -56.36
CA LYS A 405 25.99 10.44 -56.46
C LYS A 405 24.56 10.24 -56.87
N VAL A 406 23.64 10.78 -56.09
CA VAL A 406 22.20 10.69 -56.34
C VAL A 406 21.56 12.08 -56.33
N SER A 407 20.58 12.31 -57.21
CA SER A 407 19.88 13.60 -57.26
C SER A 407 18.85 13.77 -56.13
N PHE A 408 18.28 12.69 -55.68
CA PHE A 408 17.16 12.64 -54.71
C PHE A 408 17.41 11.57 -53.68
N TRP A 409 17.80 11.99 -52.44
CA TRP A 409 18.00 11.09 -51.32
C TRP A 409 16.88 11.19 -50.29
N MET A 410 16.31 10.06 -49.90
CA MET A 410 15.16 9.94 -49.02
C MET A 410 15.41 8.80 -48.03
N PRO A 411 16.23 9.01 -46.96
CA PRO A 411 16.54 7.97 -45.97
C PRO A 411 15.38 7.71 -45.00
N PHE A 412 15.26 6.45 -44.59
CA PHE A 412 14.27 6.04 -43.63
C PHE A 412 14.85 5.26 -42.43
N PHE A 413 16.02 4.63 -42.56
CA PHE A 413 16.65 3.94 -41.45
C PHE A 413 18.13 3.64 -41.71
N ASN A 414 19.07 4.07 -40.83
CA ASN A 414 20.48 3.68 -40.79
C ASN A 414 21.14 3.57 -42.18
N GLY A 415 21.01 4.57 -43.02
CA GLY A 415 21.58 4.57 -44.37
C GLY A 415 20.72 3.84 -45.44
N TYR A 416 19.64 3.18 -45.04
CA TYR A 416 18.64 2.69 -45.98
C TYR A 416 17.75 3.85 -46.43
N GLY A 417 17.52 3.98 -47.73
CA GLY A 417 16.65 5.04 -48.28
C GLY A 417 16.19 4.73 -49.70
N LEU A 418 15.34 5.63 -50.18
CA LEU A 418 14.89 5.62 -51.59
C LEU A 418 15.68 6.71 -52.32
N HIS A 419 16.16 6.38 -53.54
CA HIS A 419 16.90 7.33 -54.35
C HIS A 419 16.85 6.98 -55.85
N ASP A 420 17.17 7.91 -56.70
CA ASP A 420 17.37 7.67 -58.15
C ASP A 420 18.65 6.85 -58.40
N ALA A 421 18.62 6.01 -59.45
CA ALA A 421 19.77 5.22 -59.85
C ALA A 421 19.98 5.37 -61.38
N THR A 422 20.63 6.47 -61.77
CA THR A 422 20.83 6.82 -63.20
C THR A 422 21.80 5.89 -63.93
N TRP A 423 22.49 5.05 -63.18
CA TRP A 423 23.40 4.02 -63.70
C TRP A 423 22.69 2.70 -64.06
N ARG A 424 21.35 2.66 -63.91
CA ARG A 424 20.53 1.49 -64.26
C ARG A 424 19.53 1.83 -65.37
N ASP A 425 19.50 0.98 -66.38
CA ASP A 425 18.51 1.07 -67.45
C ASP A 425 17.22 0.30 -67.16
N GLU A 426 17.32 -0.76 -66.32
CA GLU A 426 16.20 -1.64 -65.97
C GLU A 426 15.95 -1.68 -64.46
N PHE A 427 14.67 -1.84 -64.13
CA PHE A 427 14.18 -1.91 -62.75
C PHE A 427 13.12 -3.01 -62.60
N GLY A 428 13.01 -3.57 -61.40
CA GLY A 428 12.03 -4.60 -61.06
C GLY A 428 12.53 -6.03 -61.32
N GLY A 429 11.57 -6.95 -61.38
CA GLY A 429 11.84 -8.36 -61.71
C GLY A 429 12.76 -9.07 -60.72
N THR A 430 13.75 -9.75 -61.24
CA THR A 430 14.71 -10.55 -60.42
C THR A 430 16.12 -9.94 -60.32
N ILE A 431 16.31 -8.70 -60.76
CA ILE A 431 17.58 -8.01 -60.79
C ILE A 431 18.26 -8.01 -59.41
N TYR A 432 17.50 -7.77 -58.37
CA TYR A 432 17.94 -7.72 -56.96
C TYR A 432 18.65 -9.02 -56.50
N LYS A 433 18.41 -10.15 -57.14
CA LYS A 433 19.02 -11.43 -56.74
C LYS A 433 20.53 -11.45 -56.95
N THR A 434 21.02 -10.83 -58.01
CA THR A 434 22.41 -10.89 -58.42
C THR A 434 23.10 -9.53 -58.69
N ASN A 435 22.30 -8.50 -59.01
CA ASN A 435 22.73 -7.14 -59.28
C ASN A 435 21.85 -6.12 -58.56
N GLY A 436 21.70 -6.34 -57.23
CA GLY A 436 20.97 -5.45 -56.32
C GLY A 436 21.74 -4.22 -55.93
N SER A 437 21.17 -3.46 -55.00
CA SER A 437 21.83 -2.36 -54.27
C SER A 437 22.54 -2.87 -53.03
N HIS A 438 23.21 -1.97 -52.30
CA HIS A 438 23.72 -2.25 -50.94
C HIS A 438 22.66 -2.12 -49.84
N GLY A 439 21.37 -2.22 -50.22
CA GLY A 439 20.22 -2.18 -49.32
C GLY A 439 19.18 -1.09 -49.58
N CYS A 440 19.55 -0.04 -50.30
CA CYS A 440 18.64 1.03 -50.70
C CYS A 440 17.65 0.60 -51.78
N ILE A 441 16.58 1.37 -51.92
CA ILE A 441 15.58 1.23 -52.98
C ILE A 441 15.96 2.12 -54.14
N ASN A 442 16.50 1.52 -55.20
CA ASN A 442 16.90 2.19 -56.43
C ASN A 442 15.72 2.43 -57.32
N LEU A 443 15.41 3.66 -57.65
CA LEU A 443 14.27 4.08 -58.46
C LEU A 443 14.69 4.66 -59.83
N PRO A 444 13.87 4.55 -60.86
CA PRO A 444 14.00 5.34 -62.08
C PRO A 444 14.00 6.84 -61.77
N TYR A 445 14.90 7.62 -62.39
CA TYR A 445 15.09 9.04 -62.12
C TYR A 445 13.80 9.85 -62.04
N LYS A 446 12.92 9.77 -63.05
CA LYS A 446 11.65 10.50 -63.10
C LYS A 446 10.67 10.10 -61.97
N LYS A 447 10.73 8.85 -61.51
CA LYS A 447 9.91 8.35 -60.41
C LYS A 447 10.44 8.82 -59.06
N ALA A 448 11.74 8.79 -58.87
CA ALA A 448 12.43 9.36 -57.70
C ALA A 448 12.16 10.88 -57.58
N GLU A 449 12.29 11.61 -58.68
CA GLU A 449 11.98 13.05 -58.74
C GLU A 449 10.51 13.33 -58.32
N LYS A 450 9.55 12.58 -58.90
CA LYS A 450 8.14 12.74 -58.55
C LYS A 450 7.86 12.40 -57.10
N LEU A 451 8.47 11.32 -56.56
CA LEU A 451 8.35 10.95 -55.17
C LEU A 451 8.92 12.05 -54.27
N PHE A 452 10.17 12.48 -54.51
CA PHE A 452 10.83 13.52 -53.75
C PHE A 452 10.05 14.83 -53.67
N ASN A 453 9.43 15.25 -54.78
CA ASN A 453 8.67 16.50 -54.81
C ASN A 453 7.33 16.41 -54.06
N ASN A 454 6.81 15.20 -53.78
CA ASN A 454 5.50 15.00 -53.17
C ASN A 454 5.55 14.44 -51.73
N ILE A 455 6.64 13.76 -51.33
CA ILE A 455 6.81 13.16 -50.01
C ILE A 455 7.37 14.19 -49.00
N SER A 456 7.05 14.02 -47.73
CA SER A 456 7.57 14.85 -46.62
C SER A 456 8.22 13.98 -45.54
N ALA A 457 9.18 14.53 -44.79
CA ALA A 457 9.73 13.89 -43.64
C ALA A 457 8.60 13.46 -42.65
N GLY A 458 8.76 12.34 -42.00
CA GLY A 458 7.75 11.71 -41.16
C GLY A 458 6.76 10.80 -41.92
N CYS A 459 6.79 10.79 -43.26
CA CYS A 459 5.95 9.89 -44.05
C CYS A 459 6.28 8.42 -43.73
N THR A 460 5.23 7.61 -43.55
CA THR A 460 5.37 6.19 -43.24
C THR A 460 5.92 5.42 -44.43
N ILE A 461 6.92 4.57 -44.23
CA ILE A 461 7.52 3.68 -45.20
C ILE A 461 7.30 2.23 -44.75
N VAL A 462 6.51 1.46 -45.50
CA VAL A 462 6.19 0.07 -45.19
C VAL A 462 6.94 -0.84 -46.14
N VAL A 463 7.88 -1.62 -45.63
CA VAL A 463 8.76 -2.51 -46.38
C VAL A 463 8.48 -3.97 -46.03
N PHE A 464 8.14 -4.80 -47.01
CA PHE A 464 7.77 -6.19 -46.77
C PHE A 464 8.09 -7.10 -47.96
N TYR A 465 8.13 -8.42 -47.68
CA TYR A 465 8.19 -9.47 -48.73
C TYR A 465 6.80 -10.00 -49.05
#